data_a009d77934481862e16a503912dfbe6d
#
_entry.id   a009d77934481862e16a503912dfbe6d
#
_cell.length_a   1.000
_cell.length_b   1.000
_cell.length_c   1.000
_cell.angle_alpha   90.00
_cell.angle_beta   90.00
_cell.angle_gamma   90.00
#
_symmetry.space_group_name_H-M   'P 1'
#
loop_
_entity.id
_entity.type
_entity.pdbx_description
1 polymer ?
#
loop_
_entity_poly.entity_id
_entity_poly.type
_entity_poly.pdbx_seq_one_letter_code
_entity_poly.pdbx_strand_id
1 'polypeptide(L)'
;MFNIIMLDVDSKDISSGLSCPPPAFLDHDYLTTLSSRLSRGGMFVLNLVCRDSVLRSEILSKLSSLWQCVVSYKLEEEVNEVIFCTNNDKLKSTEATKLFNQAFKLVNDHVKKVLRDEDELIDLEDAMKLLKVQH
;
A
#
# COMPACT_ATOMS: atom_id res chain seq x y z
N MET A 1 -7.99 4.52 -18.19
CA MET A 1 -7.73 3.57 -17.10
C MET A 1 -6.24 3.61 -16.79
N PHE A 2 -5.89 3.47 -15.51
CA PHE A 2 -4.52 3.56 -15.02
C PHE A 2 -4.06 2.19 -14.51
N ASN A 3 -2.79 1.86 -14.70
CA ASN A 3 -2.21 0.63 -14.15
C ASN A 3 -1.85 0.79 -12.67
N ILE A 4 -1.43 2.00 -12.29
CA ILE A 4 -1.11 2.35 -10.91
C ILE A 4 -1.68 3.74 -10.63
N ILE A 5 -2.30 3.90 -9.47
CA ILE A 5 -2.67 5.21 -8.91
C ILE A 5 -2.01 5.28 -7.54
N MET A 6 -1.20 6.31 -7.31
CA MET A 6 -0.56 6.58 -6.01
C MET A 6 -1.19 7.80 -5.38
N LEU A 7 -1.54 7.70 -4.11
CA LEU A 7 -2.06 8.77 -3.29
C LEU A 7 -1.10 9.03 -2.12
N ASP A 8 -0.38 10.13 -2.22
CA ASP A 8 0.56 10.63 -1.21
C ASP A 8 0.30 12.14 -1.04
N VAL A 9 -0.69 12.46 -0.23
CA VAL A 9 -1.16 13.84 -0.02
C VAL A 9 -1.33 14.10 1.48
N ASP A 10 -0.55 15.02 2.00
CA ASP A 10 -0.62 15.41 3.40
C ASP A 10 -1.85 16.27 3.70
N SER A 11 -2.41 16.05 4.89
CA SER A 11 -3.38 16.95 5.51
C SER A 11 -2.66 18.02 6.35
N LYS A 12 -3.08 19.27 6.22
CA LYS A 12 -2.64 20.34 7.12
C LYS A 12 -3.30 20.25 8.49
N ASP A 13 -4.44 19.56 8.59
CA ASP A 13 -5.17 19.35 9.84
C ASP A 13 -4.81 17.98 10.44
N ILE A 14 -4.06 17.98 11.51
CA ILE A 14 -3.64 16.79 12.26
C ILE A 14 -4.53 16.51 13.48
N SER A 15 -5.57 17.30 13.71
CA SER A 15 -6.43 17.19 14.91
C SER A 15 -7.23 15.90 14.95
N SER A 16 -7.52 15.30 13.79
CA SER A 16 -8.27 14.05 13.65
C SER A 16 -7.42 12.78 13.91
N GLY A 17 -6.12 12.90 14.17
CA GLY A 17 -5.21 11.76 14.26
C GLY A 17 -4.81 11.17 12.89
N LEU A 18 -5.36 11.70 11.80
CA LEU A 18 -5.04 11.34 10.41
C LEU A 18 -4.31 12.49 9.72
N SER A 19 -3.05 12.27 9.35
CA SER A 19 -2.22 13.28 8.69
C SER A 19 -2.04 13.04 7.19
N CYS A 20 -2.21 11.81 6.73
CA CYS A 20 -2.14 11.46 5.31
C CYS A 20 -3.04 10.23 5.05
N PRO A 21 -3.92 10.28 4.07
CA PRO A 21 -4.35 11.46 3.30
C PRO A 21 -5.37 12.31 4.06
N PRO A 22 -5.78 13.47 3.53
CA PRO A 22 -6.96 14.19 4.03
C PRO A 22 -8.21 13.30 4.00
N PRO A 23 -9.14 13.39 4.99
CA PRO A 23 -10.29 12.49 5.13
C PRO A 23 -11.14 12.36 3.88
N ALA A 24 -11.31 13.43 3.09
CA ALA A 24 -12.10 13.42 1.86
C ALA A 24 -11.60 12.42 0.81
N PHE A 25 -10.32 12.08 0.82
CA PHE A 25 -9.75 11.05 -0.08
C PHE A 25 -10.06 9.62 0.37
N LEU A 26 -10.62 9.44 1.55
CA LEU A 26 -11.06 8.15 2.11
C LEU A 26 -12.58 8.00 2.09
N ASP A 27 -13.30 8.94 1.47
CA ASP A 27 -14.73 8.82 1.25
C ASP A 27 -15.05 7.64 0.33
N HIS A 28 -16.13 6.92 0.63
CA HIS A 28 -16.51 5.71 -0.11
C HIS A 28 -16.70 5.98 -1.60
N ASP A 29 -17.36 7.06 -1.96
CA ASP A 29 -17.64 7.43 -3.36
C ASP A 29 -16.35 7.78 -4.12
N TYR A 30 -15.44 8.48 -3.44
CA TYR A 30 -14.13 8.78 -4.00
C TYR A 30 -13.33 7.50 -4.28
N LEU A 31 -13.22 6.61 -3.29
CA LEU A 31 -12.50 5.34 -3.41
C LEU A 31 -13.13 4.41 -4.46
N THR A 32 -14.45 4.38 -4.55
CA THR A 32 -15.18 3.62 -5.58
C THR A 32 -14.88 4.17 -6.98
N THR A 33 -14.91 5.50 -7.14
CA THR A 33 -14.57 6.16 -8.39
C THR A 33 -13.13 5.84 -8.77
N LEU A 34 -12.20 5.92 -7.83
CA LEU A 34 -10.78 5.63 -8.03
C LEU A 34 -10.58 4.16 -8.46
N SER A 35 -11.23 3.21 -7.78
CA SER A 35 -11.20 1.79 -8.13
C SER A 35 -11.69 1.56 -9.57
N SER A 36 -12.74 2.26 -10.00
CA SER A 36 -13.27 2.16 -11.37
C SER A 36 -12.32 2.70 -12.45
N ARG A 37 -11.34 3.51 -12.09
CA ARG A 37 -10.33 4.07 -13.00
C ARG A 37 -9.10 3.19 -13.13
N LEU A 38 -8.94 2.18 -12.30
CA LEU A 38 -7.87 1.20 -12.43
C LEU A 38 -8.17 0.22 -13.58
N SER A 39 -7.12 -0.14 -14.30
CA SER A 39 -7.17 -1.24 -15.27
C SER A 39 -7.34 -2.58 -14.54
N ARG A 40 -7.76 -3.62 -15.28
CA ARG A 40 -7.81 -4.98 -14.73
C ARG A 40 -6.42 -5.39 -14.20
N GLY A 41 -6.34 -5.71 -12.92
CA GLY A 41 -5.07 -6.00 -12.24
C GLY A 41 -4.24 -4.77 -11.90
N GLY A 42 -4.80 -3.57 -12.06
CA GLY A 42 -4.16 -2.33 -11.60
C GLY A 42 -4.09 -2.24 -10.09
N MET A 43 -3.26 -1.33 -9.60
CA MET A 43 -2.95 -1.18 -8.18
C MET A 43 -3.19 0.26 -7.71
N PHE A 44 -3.87 0.39 -6.58
CA PHE A 44 -3.92 1.62 -5.81
C PHE A 44 -2.90 1.55 -4.68
N VAL A 45 -2.07 2.56 -4.56
CA VAL A 45 -1.05 2.69 -3.52
C VAL A 45 -1.36 3.93 -2.68
N LEU A 46 -1.48 3.75 -1.38
CA LEU A 46 -1.82 4.79 -0.43
C LEU A 46 -0.72 4.92 0.62
N ASN A 47 -0.16 6.12 0.80
CA ASN A 47 0.57 6.45 2.01
C ASN A 47 -0.44 6.81 3.11
N LEU A 48 -0.43 6.06 4.21
CA LEU A 48 -1.30 6.28 5.37
C LEU A 48 -0.45 6.73 6.57
N VAL A 49 -0.78 7.90 7.12
CA VAL A 49 -0.21 8.39 8.37
C VAL A 49 -1.35 8.62 9.36
N CYS A 50 -1.63 7.57 10.14
CA CYS A 50 -2.73 7.56 11.11
C CYS A 50 -2.23 7.15 12.49
N ARG A 51 -2.37 8.04 13.47
CA ARG A 51 -1.96 7.80 14.87
C ARG A 51 -3.06 7.18 15.71
N ASP A 52 -4.31 7.31 15.27
CA ASP A 52 -5.46 6.68 15.92
C ASP A 52 -5.64 5.24 15.40
N SER A 53 -5.51 4.26 16.30
CA SER A 53 -5.58 2.84 15.95
C SER A 53 -7.00 2.40 15.57
N VAL A 54 -8.04 3.03 16.11
CA VAL A 54 -9.44 2.72 15.79
C VAL A 54 -9.72 3.23 14.38
N LEU A 55 -9.42 4.50 14.11
CA LEU A 55 -9.57 5.09 12.79
C LEU A 55 -8.77 4.34 11.73
N ARG A 56 -7.53 3.92 12.05
CA ARG A 56 -6.72 3.08 11.15
C ARG A 56 -7.45 1.78 10.80
N SER A 57 -8.02 1.10 11.79
CA SER A 57 -8.75 -0.17 11.56
C SER A 57 -10.00 0.04 10.70
N GLU A 58 -10.73 1.13 10.89
CA GLU A 58 -11.86 1.51 10.06
C GLU A 58 -11.45 1.79 8.61
N ILE A 59 -10.34 2.49 8.39
CA ILE A 59 -9.79 2.75 7.06
C ILE A 59 -9.44 1.43 6.36
N LEU A 60 -8.72 0.53 7.03
CA LEU A 60 -8.34 -0.77 6.46
C LEU A 60 -9.57 -1.62 6.14
N SER A 61 -10.58 -1.65 7.01
CA SER A 61 -11.85 -2.33 6.78
C SER A 61 -12.58 -1.78 5.54
N LYS A 62 -12.62 -0.45 5.40
CA LYS A 62 -13.20 0.23 4.23
C LYS A 62 -12.46 -0.17 2.95
N LEU A 63 -11.13 -0.17 2.95
CA LEU A 63 -10.35 -0.58 1.80
C LEU A 63 -10.61 -2.05 1.46
N SER A 64 -10.63 -2.95 2.45
CA SER A 64 -10.91 -4.38 2.25
C SER A 64 -12.32 -4.66 1.76
N SER A 65 -13.27 -3.75 1.95
CA SER A 65 -14.62 -3.86 1.36
C SER A 65 -14.67 -3.54 -0.14
N LEU A 66 -13.69 -2.77 -0.63
CA LEU A 66 -13.63 -2.29 -2.02
C LEU A 66 -12.64 -3.05 -2.89
N TRP A 67 -11.60 -3.63 -2.30
CA TRP A 67 -10.56 -4.36 -3.01
C TRP A 67 -10.41 -5.80 -2.50
N GLN A 68 -10.18 -6.73 -3.41
CA GLN A 68 -10.04 -8.16 -3.09
C GLN A 68 -8.75 -8.49 -2.35
N CYS A 69 -7.72 -7.68 -2.56
CA CYS A 69 -6.43 -7.84 -1.90
C CYS A 69 -5.95 -6.47 -1.39
N VAL A 70 -5.76 -6.39 -0.08
CA VAL A 70 -5.19 -5.23 0.61
C VAL A 70 -3.98 -5.72 1.38
N VAL A 71 -2.83 -5.13 1.11
CA VAL A 71 -1.56 -5.44 1.77
C VAL A 71 -0.99 -4.17 2.35
N SER A 72 -0.52 -4.20 3.58
CA SER A 72 0.12 -3.07 4.21
C SER A 72 1.58 -3.34 4.54
N TYR A 73 2.38 -2.30 4.42
CA TYR A 73 3.77 -2.25 4.82
C TYR A 73 3.97 -1.07 5.76
N LYS A 74 4.26 -1.37 7.03
CA LYS A 74 4.52 -0.35 8.03
C LYS A 74 6.03 -0.15 8.18
N LEU A 75 6.48 1.10 8.05
CA LEU A 75 7.87 1.48 8.30
C LEU A 75 8.16 1.41 9.80
N GLU A 76 9.27 0.74 10.19
CA GLU A 76 9.54 0.37 11.59
C GLU A 76 9.72 1.57 12.53
N GLU A 77 10.36 2.63 12.08
CA GLU A 77 10.66 3.81 12.89
C GLU A 77 9.72 4.98 12.62
N GLU A 78 8.72 4.81 11.74
CA GLU A 78 7.84 5.88 11.30
C GLU A 78 6.37 5.56 11.58
N VAL A 79 5.54 6.60 11.54
CA VAL A 79 4.09 6.47 11.62
C VAL A 79 3.49 6.08 10.27
N ASN A 80 4.29 6.16 9.21
CA ASN A 80 3.90 5.91 7.83
C ASN A 80 3.64 4.43 7.59
N GLU A 81 2.57 4.16 6.88
CA GLU A 81 2.18 2.84 6.40
C GLU A 81 1.81 2.92 4.92
N VAL A 82 2.48 2.15 4.08
CA VAL A 82 2.14 2.06 2.66
C VAL A 82 1.15 0.92 2.45
N ILE A 83 0.01 1.23 1.86
CA ILE A 83 -1.07 0.28 1.61
C ILE A 83 -1.22 0.05 0.12
N PHE A 84 -1.25 -1.21 -0.27
CA PHE A 84 -1.42 -1.67 -1.65
C PHE A 84 -2.79 -2.33 -1.78
N CYS A 85 -3.62 -1.83 -2.70
CA CYS A 85 -4.97 -2.34 -2.93
C CYS A 85 -5.11 -2.77 -4.40
N THR A 86 -5.64 -3.96 -4.66
CA THR A 86 -5.85 -4.44 -6.03
C THR A 86 -7.03 -5.41 -6.12
N ASN A 87 -7.69 -5.43 -7.29
CA ASN A 87 -8.70 -6.41 -7.68
C ASN A 87 -8.14 -7.47 -8.64
N ASN A 88 -6.84 -7.77 -8.54
CA ASN A 88 -6.22 -8.82 -9.35
C ASN A 88 -6.60 -10.20 -8.80
N ASP A 89 -7.36 -10.97 -9.57
CA ASP A 89 -7.82 -12.31 -9.20
C ASP A 89 -6.69 -13.30 -8.87
N LYS A 90 -5.47 -13.04 -9.37
CA LYS A 90 -4.27 -13.84 -9.08
C LYS A 90 -3.66 -13.57 -7.70
N LEU A 91 -4.06 -12.47 -7.05
CA LEU A 91 -3.53 -12.04 -5.76
C LEU A 91 -4.49 -12.34 -4.59
N LYS A 92 -5.35 -13.37 -4.72
CA LYS A 92 -6.20 -13.82 -3.62
C LYS A 92 -5.33 -14.30 -2.44
N SER A 93 -5.66 -13.82 -1.29
CA SER A 93 -5.01 -13.82 0.03
C SER A 93 -3.86 -14.81 0.32
N THR A 94 -3.97 -16.10 0.03
CA THR A 94 -2.94 -17.10 0.34
C THR A 94 -1.77 -17.11 -0.65
N GLU A 95 -1.97 -16.66 -1.88
CA GLU A 95 -0.93 -16.59 -2.90
C GLU A 95 -0.29 -15.19 -2.98
N ALA A 96 -0.95 -14.17 -2.46
CA ALA A 96 -0.48 -12.79 -2.52
C ALA A 96 0.91 -12.65 -1.91
N THR A 97 1.13 -13.15 -0.71
CA THR A 97 2.45 -13.11 -0.05
C THR A 97 3.53 -13.78 -0.88
N LYS A 98 3.24 -14.95 -1.48
CA LYS A 98 4.20 -15.66 -2.33
C LYS A 98 4.55 -14.89 -3.60
N LEU A 99 3.55 -14.28 -4.23
CA LEU A 99 3.74 -13.48 -5.45
C LEU A 99 4.47 -12.18 -5.16
N PHE A 100 4.15 -11.52 -4.05
CA PHE A 100 4.92 -10.35 -3.59
C PHE A 100 6.37 -10.72 -3.33
N ASN A 101 6.64 -11.81 -2.61
CA ASN A 101 7.99 -12.31 -2.35
C ASN A 101 8.76 -12.58 -3.64
N GLN A 102 8.14 -13.19 -4.64
CA GLN A 102 8.77 -13.44 -5.94
C GLN A 102 9.05 -12.14 -6.69
N ALA A 103 8.10 -11.20 -6.72
CA ALA A 103 8.26 -9.91 -7.38
C ALA A 103 9.38 -9.08 -6.73
N PHE A 104 9.42 -9.02 -5.40
CA PHE A 104 10.47 -8.33 -4.67
C PHE A 104 11.85 -8.93 -4.92
N LYS A 105 11.96 -10.27 -4.91
CA LYS A 105 13.24 -10.92 -5.25
C LYS A 105 13.73 -10.52 -6.64
N LEU A 106 12.84 -10.50 -7.63
CA LEU A 106 13.19 -10.06 -8.98
C LEU A 106 13.65 -8.60 -9.02
N VAL A 107 12.95 -7.71 -8.30
CA VAL A 107 13.31 -6.29 -8.20
C VAL A 107 14.65 -6.13 -7.48
N ASN A 108 14.85 -6.82 -6.34
CA ASN A 108 16.09 -6.76 -5.57
C ASN A 108 17.29 -7.25 -6.39
N ASP A 109 17.14 -8.37 -7.10
CA ASP A 109 18.18 -8.90 -7.98
C ASP A 109 18.50 -7.93 -9.14
N HIS A 110 17.49 -7.21 -9.64
CA HIS A 110 17.68 -6.20 -10.67
C HIS A 110 18.38 -4.94 -10.12
N VAL A 111 17.94 -4.45 -8.98
CA VAL A 111 18.52 -3.27 -8.30
C VAL A 111 20.00 -3.52 -7.96
N LYS A 112 20.32 -4.69 -7.39
CA LYS A 112 21.73 -5.08 -7.10
C LYS A 112 22.61 -5.15 -8.35
N LYS A 113 22.04 -5.40 -9.53
CA LYS A 113 22.79 -5.40 -10.81
C LYS A 113 23.03 -3.99 -11.37
N VAL A 114 22.12 -3.06 -11.11
CA VAL A 114 22.12 -1.72 -11.69
C VAL A 114 22.84 -0.71 -10.80
N LEU A 115 22.64 -0.80 -9.49
CA LEU A 115 23.33 0.05 -8.52
C LEU A 115 24.70 -0.53 -8.22
N ARG A 116 25.74 0.31 -8.41
CA ARG A 116 27.15 -0.08 -8.23
C ARG A 116 27.67 0.18 -6.81
N ASP A 117 27.00 1.04 -6.03
CA ASP A 117 27.36 1.37 -4.65
C ASP A 117 26.48 0.59 -3.68
N GLU A 118 27.11 -0.30 -2.90
CA GLU A 118 26.43 -1.15 -1.89
C GLU A 118 25.83 -0.32 -0.76
N ASP A 119 26.34 0.87 -0.47
CA ASP A 119 25.89 1.74 0.63
C ASP A 119 24.53 2.42 0.40
N GLU A 120 24.01 2.44 -0.86
CA GLU A 120 22.70 2.98 -1.20
C GLU A 120 21.62 1.92 -1.42
N LEU A 121 21.95 0.64 -1.24
CA LEU A 121 21.02 -0.45 -1.44
C LEU A 121 20.01 -0.53 -0.29
N ILE A 122 18.77 -0.22 -0.58
CA ILE A 122 17.65 -0.56 0.32
C ILE A 122 17.58 -2.08 0.37
N ASP A 123 17.68 -2.66 1.58
CA ASP A 123 17.48 -4.10 1.75
C ASP A 123 15.99 -4.43 1.64
N LEU A 124 15.59 -4.79 0.41
CA LEU A 124 14.22 -5.18 0.12
C LEU A 124 13.82 -6.50 0.81
N GLU A 125 14.78 -7.34 1.24
CA GLU A 125 14.47 -8.59 1.96
C GLU A 125 13.95 -8.30 3.38
N ASP A 126 14.51 -7.31 4.06
CA ASP A 126 14.00 -6.87 5.36
C ASP A 126 12.65 -6.14 5.22
N ALA A 127 12.50 -5.31 4.20
CA ALA A 127 11.21 -4.69 3.88
C ALA A 127 10.09 -5.73 3.68
N MET A 128 10.40 -6.88 3.12
CA MET A 128 9.45 -7.97 2.87
C MET A 128 8.87 -8.61 4.13
N LYS A 129 9.65 -8.69 5.20
CA LYS A 129 9.21 -9.30 6.48
C LYS A 129 8.10 -8.50 7.16
N LEU A 130 7.97 -7.23 6.78
CA LEU A 130 7.02 -6.28 7.36
C LEU A 130 5.69 -6.20 6.61
N LEU A 131 5.56 -6.87 5.45
CA LEU A 131 4.31 -6.93 4.69
C LEU A 131 3.24 -7.75 5.41
N LYS A 132 2.06 -7.16 5.56
CA LYS A 132 0.89 -7.80 6.17
C LYS A 132 -0.28 -7.80 5.19
N VAL A 133 -0.86 -8.97 4.95
CA VAL A 133 -2.13 -9.10 4.23
C VAL A 133 -3.24 -8.75 5.20
N GLN A 134 -4.10 -7.81 4.81
CA GLN A 134 -5.30 -7.43 5.57
C GLN A 134 -6.45 -8.34 5.14
N HIS A 135 -7.18 -8.86 6.12
CA HIS A 135 -8.33 -9.77 5.92
C HIS A 135 -9.62 -9.08 6.32
#